data_124aa9e7d50f6fe167a497a9d45d40bc
#
_entry.id   124aa9e7d50f6fe167a497a9d45d40bc
#
_cell.length_a   1.000
_cell.length_b   1.000
_cell.length_c   1.000
_cell.angle_alpha   90.00
_cell.angle_beta   90.00
_cell.angle_gamma   90.00
#
_symmetry.space_group_name_H-M   'P 1'
#
loop_
_entity.id
_entity.type
_entity.pdbx_description
1 polymer ?
#
loop_
_entity_poly.entity_id
_entity_poly.type
_entity_poly.pdbx_seq_one_letter_code
_entity_poly.pdbx_strand_id
1 'polypeptide(L)' 'MPFLDFFGGIVLVVFGIDPGYAIVGWGAINFKSNTYKTLGYGAIETVAGTDFNKRLEYIYDETYAILNRCRPDALAIEK' A
#
# COMPACT_ATOMS: atom_id res chain seq x y z
N MET A 1 -10.00 -12.32 9.07
CA MET A 1 -9.83 -11.49 9.46
C MET A 1 -10.02 -11.30 10.76
N PRO A 2 -10.13 -10.55 11.14
CA PRO A 2 -9.87 -10.28 12.39
C PRO A 2 -10.79 -10.44 13.43
N PHE A 3 -11.31 -11.48 13.45
CA PHE A 3 -11.93 -11.87 14.58
C PHE A 3 -11.02 -11.61 15.73
N LEU A 4 -10.07 -11.09 15.47
CA LEU A 4 -9.02 -11.03 16.27
C LEU A 4 -9.13 -10.01 17.27
N ASP A 5 -9.88 -9.09 17.05
CA ASP A 5 -10.14 -8.14 17.99
C ASP A 5 -10.71 -8.69 19.23
N PHE A 6 -11.30 -9.82 19.05
CA PHE A 6 -11.85 -10.50 20.09
C PHE A 6 -10.87 -10.66 21.18
N PHE A 7 -9.66 -10.83 20.88
CA PHE A 7 -8.67 -11.05 21.86
C PHE A 7 -7.91 -9.76 22.09
N GLY A 8 -8.50 -8.68 21.65
CA GLY A 8 -7.99 -7.38 22.03
C GLY A 8 -6.70 -7.00 21.50
N GLY A 9 -6.19 -7.71 20.60
CA GLY A 9 -4.88 -7.39 20.29
C GLY A 9 -4.42 -7.53 18.94
N ILE A 10 -5.24 -7.94 18.05
CA ILE A 10 -4.69 -8.20 16.78
C ILE A 10 -4.71 -6.99 15.92
N VAL A 11 -3.56 -6.71 15.36
CA VAL A 11 -3.37 -5.58 14.50
C VAL A 11 -3.37 -6.06 13.07
N LEU A 12 -4.14 -5.43 12.24
CA LEU A 12 -4.19 -5.75 10.83
C LEU A 12 -3.62 -4.57 10.06
N VAL A 13 -2.58 -4.80 9.29
CA VAL A 13 -2.01 -3.76 8.45
C VAL A 13 -2.53 -3.95 7.03
N VAL A 14 -3.18 -2.94 6.51
CA VAL A 14 -3.75 -2.99 5.17
C VAL A 14 -3.02 -1.98 4.28
N PHE A 15 -2.62 -2.44 3.11
CA PHE A 15 -1.95 -1.60 2.14
C PHE A 15 -2.89 -1.41 0.96
N GLY A 16 -3.20 -0.17 0.63
CA GLY A 16 -4.06 0.14 -0.49
C GLY A 16 -3.28 0.75 -1.63
N ILE A 17 -3.64 0.41 -2.84
CA ILE A 17 -2.99 0.94 -4.00
C ILE A 17 -4.04 1.43 -4.99
N ASP A 18 -3.81 2.60 -5.54
CA ASP A 18 -4.70 3.21 -6.52
C ASP A 18 -3.88 3.46 -7.77
N PRO A 19 -3.91 2.54 -8.73
CA PRO A 19 -3.05 2.66 -9.92
C PRO A 19 -3.56 3.72 -10.88
N GLY A 20 -2.70 4.64 -11.24
CA GLY A 20 -2.97 5.63 -12.25
C GLY A 20 -2.02 5.46 -13.40
N TYR A 21 -2.19 6.27 -14.41
CA TYR A 21 -1.36 6.16 -15.59
C TYR A 21 0.09 6.60 -15.33
N ALA A 22 0.28 7.78 -14.80
CA ALA A 22 1.61 8.29 -14.50
C ALA A 22 1.90 8.33 -13.01
N ILE A 23 0.88 8.15 -12.18
CA ILE A 23 1.01 8.23 -10.74
C ILE A 23 0.27 7.06 -10.12
N VAL A 24 0.94 6.37 -9.22
CA VAL A 24 0.34 5.27 -8.48
C VAL A 24 0.24 5.72 -7.03
N GLY A 25 -0.97 5.91 -6.55
CA GLY A 25 -1.18 6.32 -5.16
C GLY A 25 -1.16 5.10 -4.25
N TRP A 26 -0.70 5.27 -3.03
CA TRP A 26 -0.71 4.18 -2.06
C TRP A 26 -0.96 4.72 -0.66
N GLY A 27 -1.47 3.86 0.18
CA GLY A 27 -1.65 4.17 1.58
C GLY A 27 -1.60 2.92 2.41
N ALA A 28 -1.18 3.05 3.63
CA ALA A 28 -1.12 1.91 4.55
C ALA A 28 -1.77 2.32 5.86
N ILE A 29 -2.60 1.47 6.40
CA ILE A 29 -3.26 1.72 7.67
C ILE A 29 -3.07 0.55 8.60
N ASN A 30 -3.12 0.86 9.88
CA ASN A 30 -3.04 -0.11 10.93
C ASN A 30 -4.41 -0.13 11.59
N PHE A 31 -5.10 -1.25 11.54
CA PHE A 31 -6.44 -1.38 12.08
C PHE A 31 -6.40 -2.24 13.35
N LYS A 32 -6.98 -1.73 14.42
CA LYS A 32 -7.00 -2.46 15.67
C LYS A 32 -8.22 -2.04 16.46
N SER A 33 -9.00 -2.98 16.92
CA SER A 33 -10.14 -2.73 17.81
C SER A 33 -11.09 -1.65 17.30
N ASN A 34 -11.47 -1.77 16.07
CA ASN A 34 -12.41 -0.84 15.42
C ASN A 34 -11.85 0.58 15.26
N THR A 35 -10.58 0.75 15.44
CA THR A 35 -9.97 2.03 15.14
C THR A 35 -8.84 1.80 14.15
N TYR A 36 -8.48 2.82 13.44
CA TYR A 36 -7.37 2.67 12.51
C TYR A 36 -6.49 3.90 12.55
N LYS A 37 -5.26 3.71 12.17
CA LYS A 37 -4.27 4.76 12.17
C LYS A 37 -3.52 4.69 10.85
N THR A 38 -3.30 5.83 10.25
CA THR A 38 -2.54 5.87 9.01
C THR A 38 -1.07 5.64 9.33
N LEU A 39 -0.48 4.67 8.68
CA LEU A 39 0.95 4.42 8.83
C LEU A 39 1.74 5.24 7.83
N GLY A 40 1.18 5.48 6.65
CA GLY A 40 1.84 6.27 5.64
C GLY A 40 1.03 6.31 4.38
N TYR A 41 1.38 7.22 3.49
CA TYR A 41 0.74 7.29 2.19
C TYR A 41 1.67 8.09 1.28
N GLY A 42 1.45 7.96 0.00
CA GLY A 42 2.27 8.68 -0.95
C GLY A 42 1.89 8.37 -2.38
N ALA A 43 2.75 8.73 -3.26
CA ALA A 43 2.55 8.47 -4.66
C ALA A 43 3.88 8.09 -5.31
N ILE A 44 3.81 7.16 -6.24
CA ILE A 44 4.95 6.78 -7.05
C ILE A 44 4.72 7.44 -8.39
N GLU A 45 5.56 8.39 -8.74
CA GLU A 45 5.40 9.14 -9.98
C GLU A 45 6.47 8.77 -10.97
N THR A 46 6.09 8.67 -12.22
CA THR A 46 7.05 8.41 -13.28
C THR A 46 7.04 9.59 -14.23
N VAL A 47 8.19 9.85 -14.82
CA VAL A 47 8.35 10.99 -15.72
C VAL A 47 7.65 10.72 -17.04
N ALA A 48 6.91 11.68 -17.53
CA ALA A 48 6.23 11.56 -18.81
C ALA A 48 7.26 11.30 -19.90
N GLY A 49 6.92 10.41 -20.80
CA GLY A 49 7.82 10.06 -21.90
C GLY A 49 8.84 8.98 -21.57
N THR A 50 8.83 8.51 -20.32
CA THR A 50 9.74 7.42 -19.94
C THR A 50 9.26 6.13 -20.61
N ASP A 51 10.22 5.34 -21.06
CA ASP A 51 9.93 4.05 -21.67
C ASP A 51 9.06 3.19 -20.75
N PHE A 52 8.08 2.53 -21.35
CA PHE A 52 7.11 1.73 -20.60
C PHE A 52 7.76 0.69 -19.69
N ASN A 53 8.74 -0.02 -20.20
CA ASN A 53 9.40 -1.05 -19.40
C ASN A 53 10.15 -0.46 -18.20
N LYS A 54 10.74 0.71 -18.40
CA LYS A 54 11.44 1.36 -17.31
C LYS A 54 10.47 1.90 -16.27
N ARG A 55 9.30 2.34 -16.71
CA ARG A 55 8.28 2.80 -15.79
C ARG A 55 7.77 1.65 -14.93
N LEU A 56 7.55 0.50 -15.56
CA LEU A 56 7.10 -0.68 -14.82
C LEU A 56 8.14 -1.11 -13.81
N GLU A 57 9.39 -1.08 -14.21
CA GLU A 57 10.47 -1.47 -13.31
C GLU A 57 10.54 -0.54 -12.11
N TYR A 58 10.42 0.74 -12.36
CA TYR A 58 10.49 1.72 -11.28
C TYR A 58 9.33 1.54 -10.31
N ILE A 59 8.12 1.37 -10.83
CA ILE A 59 6.95 1.18 -10.00
C ILE A 59 7.09 -0.11 -9.18
N TYR A 60 7.60 -1.15 -9.81
CA TYR A 60 7.79 -2.42 -9.13
C TYR A 60 8.78 -2.26 -7.98
N ASP A 61 9.92 -1.65 -8.24
CA ASP A 61 10.95 -1.49 -7.22
C ASP A 61 10.48 -0.62 -6.06
N GLU A 62 9.78 0.45 -6.36
CA GLU A 62 9.28 1.34 -5.32
C GLU A 62 8.19 0.67 -4.49
N THR A 63 7.30 -0.05 -5.15
CA THR A 63 6.23 -0.76 -4.46
C THR A 63 6.81 -1.84 -3.57
N TYR A 64 7.79 -2.55 -4.08
CA TYR A 64 8.43 -3.63 -3.34
C TYR A 64 9.09 -3.08 -2.07
N ALA A 65 9.76 -1.95 -2.19
CA ALA A 65 10.41 -1.33 -1.05
C ALA A 65 9.39 -0.89 0.00
N ILE A 66 8.26 -0.34 -0.44
CA ILE A 66 7.22 0.09 0.46
C ILE A 66 6.58 -1.11 1.17
N LEU A 67 6.31 -2.15 0.43
CA LEU A 67 5.71 -3.36 1.01
C LEU A 67 6.65 -4.00 2.02
N ASN A 68 7.92 -3.97 1.74
CA ASN A 68 8.89 -4.52 2.69
C ASN A 68 8.93 -3.74 3.99
N ARG A 69 8.64 -2.46 3.94
CA ARG A 69 8.60 -1.66 5.15
C ARG A 69 7.28 -1.81 5.89
N CYS A 70 6.19 -1.89 5.17
CA CYS A 70 4.87 -1.98 5.79
C CYS A 70 4.50 -3.36 6.25
N ARG A 71 4.94 -4.36 5.51
CA ARG A 71 4.60 -5.76 5.78
C ARG A 71 3.12 -5.94 6.02
N PRO A 72 2.30 -5.62 5.04
CA PRO A 72 0.85 -5.66 5.25
C PRO A 72 0.30 -7.07 5.33
N ASP A 73 -0.83 -7.18 6.00
CA ASP A 73 -1.54 -8.45 6.12
C ASP A 73 -2.54 -8.59 4.97
N ALA A 74 -2.94 -7.49 4.39
CA ALA A 74 -3.93 -7.51 3.32
C ALA A 74 -3.66 -6.41 2.31
N LEU A 75 -4.10 -6.62 1.10
CA LEU A 75 -3.90 -5.68 0.01
C LEU A 75 -5.24 -5.30 -0.58
N ALA A 76 -5.46 -4.03 -0.79
CA ALA A 76 -6.65 -3.53 -1.45
C ALA A 76 -6.24 -2.77 -2.70
N ILE A 77 -6.85 -3.10 -3.82
CA ILE A 77 -6.54 -2.44 -5.08
C ILE A 77 -7.80 -1.80 -5.61
N GLU A 78 -7.70 -0.53 -5.91
CA GLU A 78 -8.84 0.19 -6.44
C GLU A 78 -8.85 0.06 -7.95
N LYS A 79 -9.98 -0.10 -8.52
CA LYS A 79 -10.08 -0.24 -9.98
C LYS A 79 -10.32 1.07 -10.66
#